data_482485da81eb387202963c08bedf3af3
#
_entry.id   482485da81eb387202963c08bedf3af3
#
_cell.length_a   1.000
_cell.length_b   1.000
_cell.length_c   1.000
_cell.angle_alpha   90.00
_cell.angle_beta   90.00
_cell.angle_gamma   90.00
#
_symmetry.space_group_name_H-M   'P 1'
#
loop_
_entity.id
_entity.type
_entity.pdbx_description
1 polymer ?
#
loop_
_entity_poly.entity_id
_entity_poly.type
_entity_poly.pdbx_seq_one_letter_code
_entity_poly.pdbx_strand_id
1 'polypeptide(L)'
;QLSGFAAALCGSDAQRIAALALRLGLDVEKVRSQPFVKLSGGQKQKILIAIALGRDARVLVMDEPAANLDPEARKIFFELLAERQHDATMLISSHRLNEVASLVNRVVELDMGKVVLDDRVADDVSLSGVLDCRIRVKRSEPAFAKALGAWDFRASADGLDWTGEVAGPDRLRFLGMTSRYVALIADLSFSEKEKVSALETAA
;
A
#
# COMPACT_ATOMS: atom_id res chain seq x y z
N GLN A 1 25.52 -18.96 1.32
CA GLN A 1 26.40 -18.58 0.20
C GLN A 1 25.93 -17.29 -0.49
N LEU A 2 24.60 -17.13 -0.82
CA LEU A 2 24.12 -15.95 -1.54
C LEU A 2 24.20 -14.66 -0.68
N SER A 3 23.86 -14.75 0.60
CA SER A 3 23.96 -13.60 1.52
C SER A 3 25.42 -13.16 1.75
N GLY A 4 26.35 -14.10 1.87
CA GLY A 4 27.77 -13.82 1.97
C GLY A 4 28.36 -13.23 0.68
N PHE A 5 27.93 -13.75 -0.49
CA PHE A 5 28.31 -13.20 -1.79
C PHE A 5 27.74 -11.80 -2.02
N ALA A 6 26.46 -11.59 -1.69
CA ALA A 6 25.83 -10.27 -1.77
C ALA A 6 26.47 -9.26 -0.80
N ALA A 7 26.82 -9.68 0.42
CA ALA A 7 27.53 -8.85 1.39
C ALA A 7 28.92 -8.45 0.87
N ALA A 8 29.67 -9.39 0.29
CA ALA A 8 31.01 -9.13 -0.27
C ALA A 8 30.97 -8.19 -1.48
N LEU A 9 29.99 -8.35 -2.39
CA LEU A 9 29.86 -7.51 -3.58
C LEU A 9 29.30 -6.12 -3.31
N CYS A 10 28.46 -5.98 -2.30
CA CYS A 10 27.69 -4.77 -2.08
C CYS A 10 28.12 -3.97 -0.84
N GLY A 11 29.16 -4.43 -0.13
CA GLY A 11 29.60 -3.79 1.12
C GLY A 11 28.55 -3.86 2.25
N SER A 12 27.62 -4.82 2.17
CA SER A 12 26.54 -4.96 3.14
C SER A 12 26.96 -5.92 4.26
N ASP A 13 26.42 -5.67 5.47
CA ASP A 13 26.62 -6.57 6.59
C ASP A 13 25.73 -7.81 6.45
N ALA A 14 26.35 -9.00 6.43
CA ALA A 14 25.64 -10.28 6.37
C ALA A 14 24.70 -10.50 7.56
N GLN A 15 25.06 -9.98 8.74
CA GLN A 15 24.23 -10.06 9.94
C GLN A 15 22.96 -9.20 9.78
N ARG A 16 23.08 -8.00 9.19
CA ARG A 16 21.95 -7.12 8.88
C ARG A 16 20.99 -7.77 7.89
N ILE A 17 21.53 -8.40 6.83
CA ILE A 17 20.71 -9.14 5.85
C ILE A 17 19.96 -10.30 6.54
N ALA A 18 20.64 -11.08 7.39
CA ALA A 18 20.02 -12.18 8.11
C ALA A 18 18.92 -11.69 9.08
N ALA A 19 19.14 -10.59 9.79
CA ALA A 19 18.16 -9.98 10.67
C ALA A 19 16.92 -9.50 9.92
N LEU A 20 17.09 -8.86 8.76
CA LEU A 20 15.97 -8.43 7.91
C LEU A 20 15.19 -9.63 7.34
N ALA A 21 15.88 -10.68 6.90
CA ALA A 21 15.22 -11.90 6.46
C ALA A 21 14.40 -12.55 7.58
N LEU A 22 14.94 -12.57 8.81
CA LEU A 22 14.25 -13.09 9.98
C LEU A 22 12.99 -12.27 10.31
N ARG A 23 13.06 -10.94 10.25
CA ARG A 23 11.87 -10.06 10.39
C ARG A 23 10.80 -10.42 9.37
N LEU A 24 11.18 -10.72 8.12
CA LEU A 24 10.25 -11.18 7.07
C LEU A 24 9.78 -12.63 7.25
N GLY A 25 10.10 -13.27 8.37
CA GLY A 25 9.71 -14.65 8.67
C GLY A 25 10.56 -15.72 7.96
N LEU A 26 11.79 -15.39 7.56
CA LEU A 26 12.73 -16.34 6.97
C LEU A 26 14.01 -16.47 7.80
N ASP A 27 14.15 -17.60 8.47
CA ASP A 27 15.41 -17.97 9.13
C ASP A 27 16.42 -18.48 8.08
N VAL A 28 17.42 -17.65 7.79
CA VAL A 28 18.43 -17.92 6.76
C VAL A 28 19.27 -19.16 7.10
N GLU A 29 19.51 -19.43 8.39
CA GLU A 29 20.31 -20.59 8.81
C GLU A 29 19.60 -21.91 8.49
N LYS A 30 18.26 -21.96 8.62
CA LYS A 30 17.48 -23.16 8.26
C LYS A 30 17.51 -23.51 6.77
N VAL A 31 17.70 -22.52 5.92
CA VAL A 31 17.73 -22.70 4.46
C VAL A 31 19.14 -22.62 3.87
N ARG A 32 20.16 -22.44 4.71
CA ARG A 32 21.56 -22.22 4.30
C ARG A 32 22.14 -23.31 3.41
N SER A 33 21.77 -24.57 3.66
CA SER A 33 22.24 -25.73 2.88
C SER A 33 21.53 -25.92 1.54
N GLN A 34 20.40 -25.21 1.34
CA GLN A 34 19.60 -25.32 0.11
C GLN A 34 20.17 -24.41 -1.00
N PRO A 35 20.30 -24.89 -2.24
CA PRO A 35 20.56 -24.03 -3.38
C PRO A 35 19.41 -23.01 -3.57
N PHE A 36 19.75 -21.78 -3.92
CA PHE A 36 18.76 -20.70 -4.11
C PHE A 36 17.62 -21.09 -5.07
N VAL A 37 17.95 -21.84 -6.14
CA VAL A 37 16.96 -22.32 -7.12
C VAL A 37 15.89 -23.22 -6.52
N LYS A 38 16.19 -23.94 -5.43
CA LYS A 38 15.27 -24.86 -4.73
C LYS A 38 14.41 -24.17 -3.67
N LEU A 39 14.67 -22.90 -3.36
CA LEU A 39 13.84 -22.13 -2.45
C LEU A 39 12.47 -21.82 -3.10
N SER A 40 11.43 -21.74 -2.28
CA SER A 40 10.11 -21.29 -2.73
C SER A 40 10.15 -19.84 -3.26
N GLY A 41 9.16 -19.43 -4.05
CA GLY A 41 9.06 -18.06 -4.54
C GLY A 41 9.06 -17.03 -3.42
N GLY A 42 8.30 -17.26 -2.35
CA GLY A 42 8.28 -16.41 -1.17
C GLY A 42 9.60 -16.35 -0.42
N GLN A 43 10.30 -17.49 -0.25
CA GLN A 43 11.63 -17.51 0.37
C GLN A 43 12.67 -16.74 -0.46
N LYS A 44 12.65 -16.90 -1.79
CA LYS A 44 13.49 -16.12 -2.70
C LYS A 44 13.24 -14.64 -2.56
N GLN A 45 11.96 -14.25 -2.56
CA GLN A 45 11.56 -12.84 -2.45
C GLN A 45 12.01 -12.23 -1.12
N LYS A 46 11.81 -12.94 0.00
CA LYS A 46 12.26 -12.49 1.33
C LYS A 46 13.78 -12.27 1.39
N ILE A 47 14.57 -13.15 0.78
CA ILE A 47 16.04 -13.00 0.70
C ILE A 47 16.41 -11.78 -0.16
N LEU A 48 15.79 -11.61 -1.34
CA LEU A 48 16.09 -10.49 -2.24
C LEU A 48 15.74 -9.15 -1.59
N ILE A 49 14.60 -9.06 -0.90
CA ILE A 49 14.23 -7.89 -0.12
C ILE A 49 15.25 -7.61 0.99
N ALA A 50 15.64 -8.63 1.75
CA ALA A 50 16.60 -8.48 2.83
C ALA A 50 17.97 -7.98 2.31
N ILE A 51 18.40 -8.44 1.14
CA ILE A 51 19.61 -7.96 0.47
C ILE A 51 19.45 -6.51 0.02
N ALA A 52 18.32 -6.16 -0.61
CA ALA A 52 18.09 -4.81 -1.10
C ALA A 52 18.03 -3.78 0.03
N LEU A 53 17.29 -4.07 1.11
CA LEU A 53 17.13 -3.20 2.27
C LEU A 53 18.33 -3.24 3.23
N GLY A 54 19.11 -4.32 3.23
CA GLY A 54 20.32 -4.45 4.02
C GLY A 54 21.48 -3.59 3.53
N ARG A 55 21.37 -3.05 2.31
CA ARG A 55 22.35 -2.14 1.73
C ARG A 55 22.12 -0.71 2.19
N ASP A 56 23.20 0.04 2.30
CA ASP A 56 23.12 1.50 2.54
C ASP A 56 22.97 2.23 1.19
N ALA A 57 21.87 1.92 0.50
CA ALA A 57 21.57 2.50 -0.80
C ALA A 57 20.66 3.73 -0.65
N ARG A 58 21.04 4.81 -1.34
CA ARG A 58 20.21 6.02 -1.43
C ARG A 58 19.09 5.93 -2.47
N VAL A 59 19.17 4.95 -3.36
CA VAL A 59 18.16 4.69 -4.40
C VAL A 59 17.82 3.21 -4.38
N LEU A 60 16.55 2.89 -4.26
CA LEU A 60 16.01 1.54 -4.31
C LEU A 60 15.04 1.44 -5.48
N VAL A 61 15.27 0.49 -6.37
CA VAL A 61 14.37 0.18 -7.49
C VAL A 61 13.85 -1.23 -7.29
N MET A 62 12.54 -1.39 -7.21
CA MET A 62 11.90 -2.65 -6.91
C MET A 62 10.72 -2.88 -7.85
N ASP A 63 10.74 -4.02 -8.53
CA ASP A 63 9.68 -4.44 -9.44
C ASP A 63 8.81 -5.50 -8.75
N GLU A 64 7.52 -5.18 -8.56
CA GLU A 64 6.51 -6.02 -7.89
C GLU A 64 7.04 -6.72 -6.62
N PRO A 65 7.69 -5.99 -5.68
CA PRO A 65 8.44 -6.62 -4.59
C PRO A 65 7.57 -7.42 -3.62
N ALA A 66 6.28 -7.13 -3.53
CA ALA A 66 5.36 -7.81 -2.62
C ALA A 66 4.58 -8.97 -3.25
N ALA A 67 4.75 -9.26 -4.55
CA ALA A 67 3.92 -10.21 -5.30
C ALA A 67 3.89 -11.63 -4.71
N ASN A 68 5.03 -12.13 -4.23
CA ASN A 68 5.18 -13.51 -3.71
C ASN A 68 5.25 -13.59 -2.19
N LEU A 69 4.90 -12.51 -1.48
CA LEU A 69 4.88 -12.49 -0.03
C LEU A 69 3.54 -12.97 0.52
N ASP A 70 3.60 -13.72 1.61
CA ASP A 70 2.44 -13.98 2.45
C ASP A 70 1.96 -12.67 3.13
N PRO A 71 0.71 -12.60 3.63
CA PRO A 71 0.16 -11.36 4.19
C PRO A 71 0.98 -10.76 5.33
N GLU A 72 1.55 -11.60 6.20
CA GLU A 72 2.36 -11.16 7.33
C GLU A 72 3.71 -10.58 6.86
N ALA A 73 4.44 -11.29 6.01
CA ALA A 73 5.68 -10.81 5.45
C ALA A 73 5.49 -9.54 4.61
N ARG A 74 4.35 -9.40 3.95
CA ARG A 74 3.99 -8.21 3.19
C ARG A 74 3.81 -6.98 4.10
N LYS A 75 3.10 -7.14 5.21
CA LYS A 75 2.95 -6.08 6.21
C LYS A 75 4.32 -5.62 6.72
N ILE A 76 5.16 -6.57 7.13
CA ILE A 76 6.51 -6.28 7.62
C ILE A 76 7.36 -5.60 6.55
N PHE A 77 7.24 -6.01 5.28
CA PHE A 77 7.94 -5.39 4.17
C PHE A 77 7.59 -3.90 4.04
N PHE A 78 6.32 -3.52 4.12
CA PHE A 78 5.91 -2.12 4.06
C PHE A 78 6.36 -1.32 5.30
N GLU A 79 6.37 -1.93 6.48
CA GLU A 79 6.96 -1.32 7.68
C GLU A 79 8.46 -1.03 7.48
N LEU A 80 9.21 -1.97 6.90
CA LEU A 80 10.63 -1.80 6.58
C LEU A 80 10.88 -0.69 5.55
N LEU A 81 9.97 -0.53 4.57
CA LEU A 81 10.06 0.58 3.62
C LEU A 81 9.78 1.92 4.30
N ALA A 82 8.80 1.98 5.19
CA ALA A 82 8.48 3.19 5.96
C ALA A 82 9.68 3.65 6.81
N GLU A 83 10.43 2.72 7.41
CA GLU A 83 11.66 3.02 8.15
C GLU A 83 12.74 3.70 7.28
N ARG A 84 12.70 3.49 5.95
CA ARG A 84 13.70 3.99 5.00
C ARG A 84 13.22 5.18 4.15
N GLN A 85 11.95 5.59 4.28
CA GLN A 85 11.37 6.59 3.37
C GLN A 85 12.04 7.98 3.42
N HIS A 86 12.69 8.31 4.54
CA HIS A 86 13.41 9.58 4.68
C HIS A 86 14.87 9.51 4.24
N ASP A 87 15.44 8.30 4.14
CA ASP A 87 16.86 8.08 3.88
C ASP A 87 17.15 7.65 2.44
N ALA A 88 16.14 7.21 1.70
CA ALA A 88 16.30 6.69 0.35
C ALA A 88 15.17 7.12 -0.59
N THR A 89 15.52 7.38 -1.84
CA THR A 89 14.55 7.49 -2.93
C THR A 89 14.13 6.09 -3.37
N MET A 90 12.84 5.81 -3.38
CA MET A 90 12.31 4.50 -3.73
C MET A 90 11.45 4.58 -5.00
N LEU A 91 11.76 3.74 -5.98
CA LEU A 91 10.93 3.51 -7.16
C LEU A 91 10.36 2.09 -7.07
N ILE A 92 9.05 1.98 -6.92
CA ILE A 92 8.37 0.71 -6.68
C ILE A 92 7.29 0.54 -7.75
N SER A 93 7.35 -0.53 -8.54
CA SER A 93 6.22 -0.93 -9.36
C SER A 93 5.23 -1.75 -8.52
N SER A 94 3.95 -1.50 -8.67
CA SER A 94 2.89 -2.30 -8.03
C SER A 94 1.58 -2.15 -8.81
N HIS A 95 0.87 -3.25 -8.96
CA HIS A 95 -0.51 -3.25 -9.43
C HIS A 95 -1.53 -3.12 -8.27
N ARG A 96 -1.04 -3.01 -7.02
CA ARG A 96 -1.84 -2.87 -5.79
C ARG A 96 -1.55 -1.53 -5.12
N LEU A 97 -2.05 -0.46 -5.71
CA LEU A 97 -1.79 0.90 -5.24
C LEU A 97 -2.20 1.12 -3.78
N ASN A 98 -3.26 0.47 -3.32
CA ASN A 98 -3.73 0.55 -1.93
C ASN A 98 -2.69 0.08 -0.90
N GLU A 99 -1.79 -0.86 -1.28
CA GLU A 99 -0.76 -1.38 -0.37
C GLU A 99 0.40 -0.39 -0.18
N VAL A 100 0.68 0.44 -1.19
CA VAL A 100 1.81 1.40 -1.19
C VAL A 100 1.38 2.86 -0.99
N ALA A 101 0.09 3.15 -0.99
CA ALA A 101 -0.45 4.51 -1.00
C ALA A 101 0.05 5.39 0.16
N SER A 102 0.26 4.80 1.34
CA SER A 102 0.77 5.53 2.52
C SER A 102 2.28 5.83 2.48
N LEU A 103 3.01 5.24 1.54
CA LEU A 103 4.47 5.35 1.44
C LEU A 103 4.93 6.21 0.25
N VAL A 104 4.03 6.46 -0.72
CA VAL A 104 4.38 7.14 -1.95
C VAL A 104 4.01 8.62 -1.90
N ASN A 105 4.89 9.45 -2.42
CA ASN A 105 4.67 10.88 -2.61
C ASN A 105 4.53 11.28 -4.09
N ARG A 106 4.65 10.32 -5.01
CA ARG A 106 4.43 10.50 -6.44
C ARG A 106 3.94 9.19 -7.06
N VAL A 107 2.94 9.29 -7.91
CA VAL A 107 2.38 8.17 -8.67
C VAL A 107 2.57 8.43 -10.15
N VAL A 108 3.14 7.46 -10.85
CA VAL A 108 3.28 7.49 -12.32
C VAL A 108 2.56 6.26 -12.86
N GLU A 109 1.53 6.46 -13.66
CA GLU A 109 0.81 5.38 -14.33
C GLU A 109 1.27 5.27 -15.78
N LEU A 110 1.55 4.03 -16.18
CA LEU A 110 1.98 3.69 -17.54
C LEU A 110 0.90 2.85 -18.22
N ASP A 111 0.44 3.29 -19.39
CA ASP A 111 -0.42 2.52 -20.26
C ASP A 111 0.19 2.45 -21.66
N MET A 112 0.28 1.24 -22.24
CA MET A 112 0.85 0.98 -23.57
C MET A 112 2.19 1.68 -23.82
N GLY A 113 3.05 1.73 -22.77
CA GLY A 113 4.37 2.36 -22.84
C GLY A 113 4.37 3.90 -22.80
N LYS A 114 3.23 4.51 -22.50
CA LYS A 114 3.09 5.96 -22.34
C LYS A 114 2.72 6.30 -20.91
N VAL A 115 3.22 7.44 -20.42
CA VAL A 115 2.79 8.00 -19.15
C VAL A 115 1.40 8.60 -19.35
N VAL A 116 0.40 8.06 -18.64
CA VAL A 116 -0.99 8.53 -18.66
C VAL A 116 -1.36 9.33 -17.42
N LEU A 117 -0.63 9.11 -16.31
CA LEU A 117 -0.71 9.90 -15.10
C LEU A 117 0.70 10.12 -14.55
N ASP A 118 0.98 11.34 -14.10
CA ASP A 118 2.18 11.69 -13.36
C ASP A 118 1.77 12.76 -12.33
N ASP A 119 1.48 12.32 -11.12
CA ASP A 119 0.95 13.19 -10.08
C ASP A 119 1.75 13.04 -8.77
N ARG A 120 1.86 14.14 -8.05
CA ARG A 120 2.44 14.15 -6.71
C ARG A 120 1.32 14.07 -5.69
N VAL A 121 1.45 13.12 -4.78
CA VAL A 121 0.61 13.09 -3.60
C VAL A 121 1.03 14.28 -2.74
N ALA A 122 0.13 15.25 -2.53
CA ALA A 122 0.41 16.39 -1.68
C ALA A 122 0.73 15.89 -0.26
N ASP A 123 1.80 16.44 0.32
CA ASP A 123 2.26 16.05 1.67
C ASP A 123 1.18 16.30 2.75
N ASP A 124 0.20 17.17 2.45
CA ASP A 124 -0.93 17.52 3.32
C ASP A 124 -2.08 16.51 3.24
N VAL A 125 -2.12 15.63 2.24
CA VAL A 125 -3.15 14.61 2.16
C VAL A 125 -2.74 13.44 3.03
N SER A 126 -3.13 13.49 4.29
CA SER A 126 -3.01 12.35 5.21
C SER A 126 -3.79 11.16 4.68
N LEU A 127 -3.12 10.30 3.90
CA LEU A 127 -3.69 9.02 3.43
C LEU A 127 -4.00 8.07 4.60
N SER A 128 -3.57 8.41 5.81
CA SER A 128 -3.88 7.67 7.04
C SER A 128 -5.23 8.04 7.66
N GLY A 129 -5.86 9.15 7.22
CA GLY A 129 -7.13 9.60 7.75
C GLY A 129 -8.31 8.78 7.20
N VAL A 130 -9.39 8.70 7.98
CA VAL A 130 -10.69 8.23 7.52
C VAL A 130 -11.46 9.44 7.00
N LEU A 131 -12.04 9.34 5.81
CA LEU A 131 -12.88 10.36 5.23
C LEU A 131 -14.34 9.96 5.35
N ASP A 132 -15.17 10.92 5.76
CA ASP A 132 -16.61 10.84 5.57
C ASP A 132 -16.92 11.02 4.08
N CYS A 133 -17.62 10.07 3.51
CA CYS A 133 -18.01 10.09 2.10
C CYS A 133 -19.53 10.16 1.98
N ARG A 134 -20.01 11.07 1.13
CA ARG A 134 -21.42 11.18 0.77
C ARG A 134 -21.57 10.99 -0.73
N ILE A 135 -22.57 10.19 -1.12
CA ILE A 135 -22.89 9.91 -2.52
C ILE A 135 -24.38 10.17 -2.71
N ARG A 136 -24.72 10.98 -3.69
CA ARG A 136 -26.09 11.13 -4.19
C ARG A 136 -26.21 10.48 -5.55
N VAL A 137 -27.23 9.65 -5.71
CA VAL A 137 -27.52 8.99 -6.98
C VAL A 137 -28.79 9.56 -7.64
N LYS A 138 -28.82 9.57 -8.97
CA LYS A 138 -29.95 10.05 -9.77
C LYS A 138 -31.19 9.15 -9.67
N ARG A 139 -30.97 7.86 -9.39
CA ARG A 139 -32.00 6.83 -9.20
C ARG A 139 -31.44 5.68 -8.38
N SER A 140 -32.30 4.93 -7.73
CA SER A 140 -31.90 3.69 -7.04
C SER A 140 -31.49 2.63 -8.04
N GLU A 141 -30.35 1.95 -7.76
CA GLU A 141 -29.80 0.85 -8.57
C GLU A 141 -29.34 -0.28 -7.64
N PRO A 142 -30.01 -1.45 -7.67
CA PRO A 142 -29.71 -2.53 -6.72
C PRO A 142 -28.28 -3.02 -6.75
N ALA A 143 -27.61 -3.03 -7.92
CA ALA A 143 -26.22 -3.43 -8.05
C ALA A 143 -25.28 -2.46 -7.34
N PHE A 144 -25.54 -1.15 -7.44
CA PHE A 144 -24.78 -0.13 -6.76
C PHE A 144 -25.03 -0.14 -5.25
N ALA A 145 -26.30 -0.31 -4.83
CA ALA A 145 -26.65 -0.47 -3.43
C ALA A 145 -25.92 -1.64 -2.76
N LYS A 146 -25.85 -2.80 -3.45
CA LYS A 146 -25.07 -3.95 -2.98
C LYS A 146 -23.59 -3.64 -2.90
N ALA A 147 -23.03 -2.92 -3.87
CA ALA A 147 -21.63 -2.52 -3.87
C ALA A 147 -21.32 -1.57 -2.72
N LEU A 148 -22.16 -0.57 -2.46
CA LEU A 148 -22.02 0.35 -1.33
C LEU A 148 -22.22 -0.33 0.02
N GLY A 149 -23.15 -1.29 0.12
CA GLY A 149 -23.33 -2.10 1.33
C GLY A 149 -22.08 -2.90 1.70
N ALA A 150 -21.31 -3.38 0.71
CA ALA A 150 -20.02 -4.04 0.96
C ALA A 150 -18.91 -3.10 1.50
N TRP A 151 -19.17 -1.79 1.49
CA TRP A 151 -18.34 -0.74 2.05
C TRP A 151 -18.97 -0.10 3.32
N ASP A 152 -19.95 -0.75 3.93
CA ASP A 152 -20.64 -0.29 5.14
C ASP A 152 -21.37 1.06 4.98
N PHE A 153 -21.69 1.47 3.74
CA PHE A 153 -22.46 2.67 3.49
C PHE A 153 -23.94 2.47 3.87
N ARG A 154 -24.52 3.53 4.42
CA ARG A 154 -25.93 3.58 4.83
C ARG A 154 -26.72 4.43 3.86
N ALA A 155 -27.87 3.93 3.44
CA ALA A 155 -28.80 4.65 2.59
C ALA A 155 -29.72 5.54 3.43
N SER A 156 -30.14 6.68 2.85
CA SER A 156 -31.30 7.44 3.29
C SER A 156 -32.60 6.66 3.06
N ALA A 157 -33.70 7.17 3.64
CA ALA A 157 -35.01 6.53 3.52
C ALA A 157 -35.51 6.40 2.08
N ASP A 158 -35.14 7.34 1.19
CA ASP A 158 -35.47 7.33 -0.24
C ASP A 158 -34.48 6.50 -1.10
N GLY A 159 -33.38 6.02 -0.50
CA GLY A 159 -32.36 5.25 -1.19
C GLY A 159 -31.52 6.03 -2.19
N LEU A 160 -31.58 7.36 -2.19
CA LEU A 160 -30.87 8.22 -3.14
C LEU A 160 -29.59 8.83 -2.55
N ASP A 161 -29.52 9.02 -1.25
CA ASP A 161 -28.34 9.52 -0.55
C ASP A 161 -27.69 8.38 0.25
N TRP A 162 -26.38 8.30 0.15
CA TRP A 162 -25.57 7.29 0.84
C TRP A 162 -24.44 7.95 1.62
N THR A 163 -24.23 7.51 2.84
CA THR A 163 -23.15 8.00 3.70
C THR A 163 -22.34 6.83 4.25
N GLY A 164 -21.05 7.01 4.32
CA GLY A 164 -20.14 6.01 4.85
C GLY A 164 -18.74 6.57 5.04
N GLU A 165 -17.87 5.76 5.60
CA GLU A 165 -16.48 6.13 5.84
C GLU A 165 -15.58 5.39 4.87
N VAL A 166 -14.56 6.08 4.35
CA VAL A 166 -13.55 5.49 3.47
C VAL A 166 -12.17 5.71 4.09
N ALA A 167 -11.51 4.62 4.47
CA ALA A 167 -10.14 4.71 4.98
C ALA A 167 -9.18 5.18 3.89
N GLY A 168 -8.16 5.96 4.28
CA GLY A 168 -7.19 6.51 3.36
C GLY A 168 -6.60 5.49 2.38
N PRO A 169 -6.12 4.33 2.83
CA PRO A 169 -5.58 3.28 1.95
C PRO A 169 -6.59 2.71 0.95
N ASP A 170 -7.88 2.78 1.26
CA ASP A 170 -8.94 2.22 0.42
C ASP A 170 -9.56 3.22 -0.58
N ARG A 171 -9.15 4.49 -0.55
CA ARG A 171 -9.73 5.56 -1.38
C ARG A 171 -9.69 5.23 -2.87
N LEU A 172 -8.53 4.80 -3.39
CA LEU A 172 -8.40 4.47 -4.80
C LEU A 172 -9.27 3.27 -5.20
N ARG A 173 -9.33 2.25 -4.35
CA ARG A 173 -10.19 1.09 -4.56
C ARG A 173 -11.66 1.48 -4.57
N PHE A 174 -12.06 2.37 -3.65
CA PHE A 174 -13.41 2.91 -3.58
C PHE A 174 -13.76 3.74 -4.82
N LEU A 175 -12.87 4.66 -5.24
CA LEU A 175 -13.03 5.44 -6.47
C LEU A 175 -13.07 4.54 -7.72
N GLY A 176 -12.25 3.51 -7.79
CA GLY A 176 -12.30 2.50 -8.85
C GLY A 176 -13.62 1.73 -8.90
N MET A 177 -14.22 1.44 -7.76
CA MET A 177 -15.56 0.85 -7.68
C MET A 177 -16.64 1.85 -8.14
N THR A 178 -16.63 3.08 -7.62
CA THR A 178 -17.63 4.11 -7.94
C THR A 178 -17.56 4.57 -9.39
N SER A 179 -16.37 4.56 -10.02
CA SER A 179 -16.20 4.94 -11.44
C SER A 179 -17.05 4.09 -12.39
N ARG A 180 -17.30 2.83 -12.05
CA ARG A 180 -18.18 1.94 -12.83
C ARG A 180 -19.63 2.41 -12.86
N TYR A 181 -20.01 3.24 -11.90
CA TYR A 181 -21.37 3.76 -11.73
C TYR A 181 -21.45 5.28 -11.92
N VAL A 182 -20.44 5.89 -12.54
CA VAL A 182 -20.33 7.35 -12.68
C VAL A 182 -21.55 7.98 -13.33
N ALA A 183 -22.17 7.30 -14.31
CA ALA A 183 -23.38 7.78 -14.98
C ALA A 183 -24.60 7.88 -14.03
N LEU A 184 -24.61 7.08 -12.97
CA LEU A 184 -25.65 7.04 -11.94
C LEU A 184 -25.42 8.09 -10.85
N ILE A 185 -24.17 8.44 -10.55
CA ILE A 185 -23.80 9.38 -9.49
C ILE A 185 -24.18 10.79 -9.91
N ALA A 186 -24.91 11.48 -9.05
CA ALA A 186 -25.26 12.89 -9.21
C ALA A 186 -24.25 13.78 -8.46
N ASP A 187 -23.80 13.35 -7.28
CA ASP A 187 -22.81 14.02 -6.46
C ASP A 187 -21.99 13.01 -5.68
N LEU A 188 -20.70 13.32 -5.49
CA LEU A 188 -19.76 12.56 -4.68
C LEU A 188 -18.87 13.54 -3.93
N SER A 189 -18.90 13.51 -2.62
CA SER A 189 -18.09 14.39 -1.78
C SER A 189 -17.37 13.61 -0.69
N PHE A 190 -16.17 14.08 -0.37
CA PHE A 190 -15.37 13.61 0.75
C PHE A 190 -15.08 14.77 1.69
N SER A 191 -15.18 14.54 2.98
CA SER A 191 -14.79 15.48 4.02
C SER A 191 -13.90 14.79 5.05
N GLU A 192 -12.91 15.51 5.55
CA GLU A 192 -12.11 14.99 6.66
C GLU A 192 -12.98 14.92 7.91
N LYS A 193 -12.83 13.84 8.66
CA LYS A 193 -13.47 13.70 9.96
C LYS A 193 -12.82 14.72 10.90
N GLU A 194 -13.54 15.74 11.34
CA GLU A 194 -13.06 16.68 12.35
C GLU A 194 -12.57 15.85 13.56
N LYS A 195 -11.29 15.99 13.89
CA LYS A 195 -10.79 15.53 15.18
C LYS A 195 -11.47 16.40 16.22
N VAL A 196 -12.52 15.87 16.84
CA VAL A 196 -13.07 16.48 18.06
C VAL A 196 -11.92 16.54 19.06
N SER A 197 -11.38 17.74 19.22
CA SER A 197 -10.38 18.06 20.22
C SER A 197 -11.01 17.78 21.59
N ALA A 198 -10.57 16.69 22.22
CA ALA A 198 -10.90 16.39 23.61
C ALA A 198 -10.09 17.34 24.53
N LEU A 199 -10.42 18.64 24.46
CA LEU A 199 -9.82 19.69 25.28
C LEU A 199 -10.90 20.68 25.70
N GLU A 200 -11.98 20.20 26.32
CA GLU A 200 -12.87 21.02 27.11
C GLU A 200 -13.60 20.14 28.13
N THR A 201 -12.89 19.66 29.13
CA THR A 201 -13.51 19.28 30.42
C THR A 201 -12.44 19.32 31.50
N ALA A 202 -11.99 20.51 31.84
CA ALA A 202 -11.32 20.81 33.12
C ALA A 202 -11.47 22.30 33.40
N ALA A 203 -12.64 22.69 33.88
CA ALA A 203 -12.85 23.92 34.63
C ALA A 203 -13.84 23.61 35.75
#